data_49f06f5e2320c4d5d243881d167051cb
#
_entry.id   49f06f5e2320c4d5d243881d167051cb
#
_cell.length_a   1.000
_cell.length_b   1.000
_cell.length_c   1.000
_cell.angle_alpha   90.00
_cell.angle_beta   90.00
_cell.angle_gamma   90.00
#
_symmetry.space_group_name_H-M   'P 1'
#
loop_
_entity.id
_entity.type
_entity.pdbx_description
1 polymer ?
#
loop_
_entity_poly.entity_id
_entity_poly.type
_entity_poly.pdbx_seq_one_letter_code
_entity_poly.pdbx_strand_id
1 'polypeptide(L)'
;MYHQNFWSWDYEEQRTWRELNMFFAFVEKMNLNYYVSIQEHNVDKIYTMDKSKVINLDGHSDIWTYTRDKKLLIEDEIGFDDNHIGLEGGKVVAEKLHRFINENS
;
A
#
# COMPACT_ATOMS: atom_id res chain seq x y z
N MET A 1 -28.60 -6.38 -12.85
CA MET A 1 -28.99 -5.00 -12.96
C MET A 1 -29.33 -4.35 -11.62
N TYR A 2 -30.34 -4.79 -10.94
CA TYR A 2 -30.63 -4.17 -9.66
C TYR A 2 -29.56 -4.49 -8.61
N HIS A 3 -28.69 -5.43 -8.86
CA HIS A 3 -27.54 -5.68 -8.00
C HIS A 3 -26.69 -4.43 -7.84
N GLN A 4 -26.64 -3.60 -8.86
CA GLN A 4 -25.88 -2.35 -8.81
C GLN A 4 -26.43 -1.39 -7.75
N ASN A 5 -27.69 -1.55 -7.36
CA ASN A 5 -28.31 -0.72 -6.35
C ASN A 5 -27.82 -1.04 -4.94
N PHE A 6 -27.32 -2.25 -4.74
CA PHE A 6 -26.86 -2.72 -3.44
C PHE A 6 -25.34 -2.76 -3.34
N TRP A 7 -24.66 -2.66 -4.47
CA TRP A 7 -23.21 -2.69 -4.51
C TRP A 7 -22.71 -1.45 -5.23
N SER A 8 -21.79 -0.73 -4.59
CA SER A 8 -21.15 0.44 -5.18
C SER A 8 -19.72 0.53 -4.70
N TRP A 9 -18.88 1.24 -5.47
CA TRP A 9 -17.50 1.48 -5.07
C TRP A 9 -17.43 2.28 -3.77
N ASP A 10 -18.32 3.25 -3.57
CA ASP A 10 -18.34 4.05 -2.35
C ASP A 10 -18.61 3.18 -1.13
N TYR A 11 -19.60 2.29 -1.25
CA TYR A 11 -19.94 1.40 -0.16
C TYR A 11 -18.79 0.46 0.18
N GLU A 12 -18.19 -0.17 -0.84
CA GLU A 12 -17.08 -1.08 -0.66
C GLU A 12 -15.86 -0.37 -0.10
N GLU A 13 -15.58 0.84 -0.55
CA GLU A 13 -14.48 1.63 -0.04
C GLU A 13 -14.68 1.95 1.43
N GLN A 14 -15.87 2.43 1.82
CA GLN A 14 -16.16 2.73 3.20
C GLN A 14 -16.07 1.51 4.10
N ARG A 15 -16.55 0.36 3.60
CA ARG A 15 -16.45 -0.89 4.34
C ARG A 15 -14.99 -1.29 4.53
N THR A 16 -14.19 -1.16 3.50
CA THR A 16 -12.76 -1.48 3.58
C THR A 16 -12.06 -0.62 4.61
N TRP A 17 -12.30 0.70 4.59
CA TRP A 17 -11.67 1.59 5.57
C TRP A 17 -12.12 1.27 6.98
N ARG A 18 -13.39 0.95 7.17
CA ARG A 18 -13.89 0.58 8.49
C ARG A 18 -13.24 -0.71 8.98
N GLU A 19 -13.17 -1.72 8.12
CA GLU A 19 -12.57 -2.99 8.49
C GLU A 19 -11.07 -2.85 8.79
N LEU A 20 -10.36 -2.06 8.01
CA LEU A 20 -8.94 -1.80 8.27
C LEU A 20 -8.75 -1.05 9.58
N ASN A 21 -9.59 -0.07 9.87
CA ASN A 21 -9.50 0.64 11.14
C ASN A 21 -9.78 -0.28 12.32
N MET A 22 -10.75 -1.18 12.19
CA MET A 22 -11.02 -2.17 13.24
C MET A 22 -9.83 -3.12 13.42
N PHE A 23 -9.25 -3.57 12.33
CA PHE A 23 -8.09 -4.45 12.37
C PHE A 23 -6.90 -3.79 13.07
N PHE A 24 -6.56 -2.58 12.67
CA PHE A 24 -5.41 -1.90 13.27
C PHE A 24 -5.67 -1.49 14.72
N ALA A 25 -6.90 -1.15 15.07
CA ALA A 25 -7.25 -0.93 16.47
C ALA A 25 -6.99 -2.18 17.31
N PHE A 26 -7.34 -3.34 16.77
CA PHE A 26 -7.07 -4.62 17.44
C PHE A 26 -5.57 -4.89 17.57
N VAL A 27 -4.83 -4.72 16.47
CA VAL A 27 -3.38 -4.95 16.46
C VAL A 27 -2.68 -4.05 17.47
N GLU A 28 -3.07 -2.77 17.54
CA GLU A 28 -2.50 -1.83 18.49
C GLU A 28 -2.85 -2.21 19.93
N LYS A 29 -4.10 -2.61 20.17
CA LYS A 29 -4.53 -3.02 21.50
C LYS A 29 -3.77 -4.25 21.99
N MET A 30 -3.48 -5.18 21.07
CA MET A 30 -2.72 -6.38 21.40
C MET A 30 -1.23 -6.15 21.48
N ASN A 31 -0.78 -4.94 21.19
CA ASN A 31 0.62 -4.55 21.20
C ASN A 31 1.50 -5.46 20.32
N LEU A 32 0.98 -5.79 19.13
CA LEU A 32 1.71 -6.60 18.17
C LEU A 32 2.67 -5.71 17.39
N ASN A 33 3.83 -6.27 17.06
CA ASN A 33 4.78 -5.56 16.20
C ASN A 33 4.39 -5.79 14.74
N TYR A 34 4.39 -4.71 13.95
CA TYR A 34 3.99 -4.80 12.55
C TYR A 34 4.59 -3.68 11.72
N TYR A 35 4.64 -3.90 10.42
CA TYR A 35 4.93 -2.87 9.42
C TYR A 35 3.89 -2.95 8.33
N VAL A 36 3.64 -1.83 7.68
CA VAL A 36 2.58 -1.73 6.66
C VAL A 36 3.18 -1.23 5.36
N SER A 37 2.97 -1.99 4.30
CA SER A 37 3.32 -1.57 2.95
C SER A 37 2.03 -1.21 2.23
N ILE A 38 1.95 0.01 1.71
CA ILE A 38 0.76 0.53 1.06
C ILE A 38 0.95 0.45 -0.45
N GLN A 39 -0.03 -0.12 -1.16
CA GLN A 39 0.05 -0.24 -2.61
C GLN A 39 -0.18 1.10 -3.30
N GLU A 40 -1.32 1.72 -3.08
CA GLU A 40 -1.62 2.97 -3.79
C GLU A 40 -2.66 3.87 -3.11
N HIS A 41 -2.90 3.73 -1.82
CA HIS A 41 -3.98 4.48 -1.18
C HIS A 41 -3.47 5.51 -0.19
N ASN A 42 -4.32 6.48 0.09
CA ASN A 42 -4.07 7.47 1.10
C ASN A 42 -4.24 6.85 2.49
N VAL A 43 -3.16 6.76 3.23
CA VAL A 43 -3.15 6.14 4.55
C VAL A 43 -3.90 6.96 5.61
N ASP A 44 -4.23 8.20 5.31
CA ASP A 44 -4.92 9.08 6.28
C ASP A 44 -6.29 8.56 6.67
N LYS A 45 -6.89 7.71 5.84
CA LYS A 45 -8.18 7.11 6.14
C LYS A 45 -8.08 5.97 7.16
N ILE A 46 -6.88 5.52 7.45
CA ILE A 46 -6.64 4.49 8.47
C ILE A 46 -6.11 5.19 9.72
N TYR A 47 -7.03 5.77 10.49
CA TYR A 47 -6.65 6.61 11.62
C TYR A 47 -6.28 5.84 12.88
N THR A 48 -6.57 4.55 12.94
CA THR A 48 -6.20 3.70 14.09
C THR A 48 -4.79 3.12 13.95
N MET A 49 -4.19 3.20 12.77
CA MET A 49 -2.88 2.66 12.50
C MET A 49 -1.81 3.65 12.95
N ASP A 50 -0.72 3.12 13.50
CA ASP A 50 0.46 3.93 13.79
C ASP A 50 1.18 4.26 12.48
N LYS A 51 1.15 5.53 12.09
CA LYS A 51 1.73 5.96 10.82
C LYS A 51 3.24 5.74 10.74
N SER A 52 3.93 5.66 11.87
CA SER A 52 5.36 5.37 11.88
C SER A 52 5.66 3.94 11.43
N LYS A 53 4.64 3.08 11.37
CA LYS A 53 4.79 1.70 10.91
C LYS A 53 4.62 1.56 9.40
N VAL A 54 4.29 2.63 8.70
CA VAL A 54 4.20 2.60 7.24
C VAL A 54 5.59 2.63 6.66
N ILE A 55 5.87 1.70 5.75
CA ILE A 55 7.18 1.60 5.13
C ILE A 55 7.35 2.74 4.14
N ASN A 56 8.38 3.53 4.33
CA ASN A 56 8.71 4.66 3.47
C ASN A 56 9.70 4.19 2.40
N LEU A 57 9.39 4.50 1.15
CA LEU A 57 10.23 4.18 0.00
C LEU A 57 10.80 5.48 -0.56
N ASP A 58 11.93 5.92 -0.01
CA ASP A 58 12.63 7.14 -0.45
C ASP A 58 11.71 8.36 -0.48
N GLY A 59 10.93 8.56 0.59
CA GLY A 59 10.02 9.69 0.69
C GLY A 59 8.60 9.40 0.21
N HIS A 60 8.34 8.22 -0.32
CA HIS A 60 7.00 7.84 -0.78
C HIS A 60 6.37 6.88 0.21
N SER A 61 5.12 7.13 0.55
CA SER A 61 4.39 6.28 1.50
C SER A 61 3.66 5.12 0.83
N ASP A 62 3.68 5.03 -0.50
CA ASP A 62 3.04 3.94 -1.22
C ASP A 62 3.90 3.46 -2.39
N ILE A 63 3.68 2.22 -2.78
CA ILE A 63 4.46 1.55 -3.83
C ILE A 63 4.19 2.18 -5.20
N TRP A 64 2.92 2.50 -5.48
CA TRP A 64 2.53 3.04 -6.77
C TRP A 64 3.26 4.34 -7.11
N THR A 65 3.24 5.31 -6.19
CA THR A 65 3.90 6.60 -6.41
C THR A 65 5.40 6.41 -6.54
N TYR A 66 5.99 5.56 -5.70
CA TYR A 66 7.42 5.28 -5.75
C TYR A 66 7.83 4.70 -7.11
N THR A 67 7.13 3.66 -7.57
CA THR A 67 7.50 2.97 -8.82
C THR A 67 7.27 3.85 -10.04
N ARG A 68 6.23 4.67 -10.00
CA ARG A 68 5.98 5.61 -11.11
C ARG A 68 7.07 6.67 -11.19
N ASP A 69 7.44 7.26 -10.07
CA ASP A 69 8.46 8.32 -10.04
C ASP A 69 9.84 7.79 -10.39
N LYS A 70 10.14 6.55 -10.03
CA LYS A 70 11.43 5.92 -10.33
C LYS A 70 11.44 5.22 -11.68
N LYS A 71 10.34 5.27 -12.44
CA LYS A 71 10.21 4.65 -13.76
C LYS A 71 10.47 3.17 -13.73
N LEU A 72 9.80 2.48 -12.81
CA LEU A 72 9.92 1.04 -12.59
C LEU A 72 8.71 0.26 -13.09
N LEU A 73 7.91 0.86 -13.96
CA LEU A 73 6.73 0.22 -14.52
C LEU A 73 7.09 -0.61 -15.75
N ILE A 74 6.17 -1.49 -16.15
CA ILE A 74 6.36 -2.29 -17.36
C ILE A 74 6.59 -1.40 -18.58
N GLU A 75 5.86 -0.29 -18.70
CA GLU A 75 6.03 0.64 -19.80
C GLU A 75 7.43 1.26 -19.84
N ASP A 76 8.06 1.42 -18.68
CA ASP A 76 9.42 1.97 -18.59
C ASP A 76 10.46 0.91 -18.99
N GLU A 77 10.20 -0.35 -18.71
CA GLU A 77 11.18 -1.43 -18.94
C GLU A 77 11.15 -1.96 -20.37
N ILE A 78 9.96 -2.12 -20.94
CA ILE A 78 9.83 -2.77 -22.25
C ILE A 78 8.99 -1.96 -23.25
N GLY A 79 8.50 -0.79 -22.86
CA GLY A 79 7.81 0.11 -23.78
C GLY A 79 6.34 -0.18 -24.05
N PHE A 80 5.75 -1.18 -23.40
CA PHE A 80 4.32 -1.40 -23.50
C PHE A 80 3.57 -0.36 -22.66
N ASP A 81 2.41 0.04 -23.13
CA ASP A 81 1.52 0.94 -22.39
C ASP A 81 0.87 0.17 -21.26
N ASP A 82 1.58 0.01 -20.17
CA ASP A 82 1.14 -0.76 -19.01
C ASP A 82 1.71 -0.11 -17.75
N ASN A 83 0.81 0.26 -16.83
CA ASN A 83 1.18 0.99 -15.62
C ASN A 83 1.43 0.08 -14.42
N HIS A 84 1.56 -1.21 -14.64
CA HIS A 84 1.92 -2.14 -13.56
C HIS A 84 3.43 -2.15 -13.34
N ILE A 85 3.84 -2.58 -12.14
CA ILE A 85 5.25 -2.68 -11.80
C ILE A 85 5.92 -3.72 -12.71
N GLY A 86 7.07 -3.35 -13.28
CA GLY A 86 7.84 -4.26 -14.10
C GLY A 86 8.62 -5.28 -13.27
N LEU A 87 9.27 -6.22 -13.94
CA LEU A 87 10.03 -7.28 -13.28
C LEU A 87 11.18 -6.70 -12.44
N GLU A 88 11.96 -5.82 -13.02
CA GLU A 88 13.08 -5.20 -12.29
C GLU A 88 12.56 -4.27 -11.20
N GLY A 89 11.46 -3.57 -11.47
CA GLY A 89 10.82 -2.74 -10.47
C GLY A 89 10.38 -3.52 -9.26
N GLY A 90 9.81 -4.71 -9.48
CA GLY A 90 9.43 -5.60 -8.39
C GLY A 90 10.60 -5.99 -7.51
N LYS A 91 11.76 -6.27 -8.13
CA LYS A 91 12.98 -6.59 -7.39
C LYS A 91 13.46 -5.41 -6.55
N VAL A 92 13.42 -4.20 -7.11
CA VAL A 92 13.83 -3.00 -6.40
C VAL A 92 12.93 -2.76 -5.19
N VAL A 93 11.62 -2.87 -5.37
CA VAL A 93 10.67 -2.69 -4.27
C VAL A 93 10.90 -3.74 -3.18
N ALA A 94 11.04 -5.01 -3.56
CA ALA A 94 11.26 -6.08 -2.60
C ALA A 94 12.53 -5.83 -1.77
N GLU A 95 13.59 -5.38 -2.41
CA GLU A 95 14.84 -5.07 -1.73
C GLU A 95 14.67 -3.90 -0.75
N LYS A 96 13.94 -2.87 -1.16
CA LYS A 96 13.67 -1.73 -0.29
C LYS A 96 12.85 -2.13 0.93
N LEU A 97 11.83 -2.96 0.75
CA LEU A 97 11.01 -3.44 1.86
C LEU A 97 11.85 -4.28 2.81
N HIS A 98 12.66 -5.17 2.27
CA HIS A 98 13.54 -6.02 3.06
C HIS A 98 14.52 -5.19 3.90
N ARG A 99 15.12 -4.20 3.29
CA ARG A 99 16.06 -3.31 3.98
C ARG A 99 15.36 -2.53 5.11
N PHE A 100 14.17 -2.00 4.83
CA PHE A 100 13.43 -1.27 5.85
C PHE A 100 13.15 -2.15 7.07
N ILE A 101 12.68 -3.37 6.83
CA ILE A 101 12.35 -4.29 7.91
C ILE A 101 13.59 -4.62 8.74
N ASN A 102 14.72 -4.87 8.07
CA ASN A 102 15.95 -5.18 8.77
C ASN A 102 16.49 -4.02 9.60
N GLU A 103 16.38 -2.80 9.08
CA GLU A 103 16.89 -1.61 9.78
C GLU A 103 16.00 -1.21 10.95
N ASN A 104 14.74 -1.65 10.97
CA ASN A 104 13.78 -1.26 11.98
C ASN A 104 13.35 -2.41 12.90
N SER A 105 14.00 -3.53 12.82
CA SER A 105 13.69 -4.71 13.66
C SER A 105 14.54 -4.76 14.92
#